data_74fe58f5925423216fec2914c032a01e
#
_entry.id   74fe58f5925423216fec2914c032a01e
#
_cell.length_a   1.000
_cell.length_b   1.000
_cell.length_c   1.000
_cell.angle_alpha   90.00
_cell.angle_beta   90.00
_cell.angle_gamma   90.00
#
_symmetry.space_group_name_H-M   'P 1'
#
loop_
_entity.id
_entity.type
_entity.pdbx_description
1 polymer ?
#
loop_
_entity_poly.entity_id
_entity_poly.type
_entity_poly.pdbx_seq_one_letter_code
_entity_poly.pdbx_strand_id
1 'polypeptide(L)'
;MIDKPIYVTSPLLPSLEDFTFLLKEIWESKMLTNNGNFHQKLEEELAKYLKVPYLSLITNGTLPLITALQAMRITGEVITTPFSFVATTHSLWW
;
A
#
# COMPACT_ATOMS: atom_id res chain seq x y z
N MET A 1 24.47 29.24 11.01
CA MET A 1 23.14 29.49 10.38
C MET A 1 22.72 28.20 9.68
N ILE A 2 21.52 27.72 9.90
CA ILE A 2 21.01 26.55 9.18
C ILE A 2 20.47 27.07 7.86
N ASP A 3 21.20 26.87 6.76
CA ASP A 3 20.85 27.42 5.45
C ASP A 3 19.73 26.65 4.72
N LYS A 4 19.26 25.54 5.29
CA LYS A 4 18.15 24.76 4.71
C LYS A 4 17.09 24.48 5.75
N PRO A 5 15.79 24.62 5.43
CA PRO A 5 14.72 24.28 6.34
C PRO A 5 14.73 22.78 6.66
N ILE A 6 14.51 22.45 7.93
CA ILE A 6 14.29 21.08 8.37
C ILE A 6 12.78 20.83 8.32
N TYR A 7 12.37 19.94 7.44
CA TYR A 7 10.96 19.57 7.30
C TYR A 7 10.58 18.46 8.31
N VAL A 8 9.38 18.53 8.83
CA VAL A 8 8.83 17.50 9.74
C VAL A 8 8.63 16.18 9.00
N THR A 9 8.24 16.27 7.73
CA THR A 9 8.07 15.12 6.86
C THR A 9 8.79 15.36 5.54
N SER A 10 9.48 14.34 5.07
CA SER A 10 10.11 14.35 3.75
C SER A 10 9.90 12.99 3.09
N PRO A 11 9.35 12.93 1.88
CA PRO A 11 9.20 11.65 1.19
C PRO A 11 10.57 11.07 0.84
N LEU A 12 10.73 9.77 1.05
CA LEU A 12 11.85 9.00 0.54
C LEU A 12 11.50 8.57 -0.89
N LEU A 13 12.18 9.15 -1.85
CA LEU A 13 11.98 8.83 -3.27
C LEU A 13 13.21 8.09 -3.82
N PRO A 14 13.03 7.16 -4.75
CA PRO A 14 14.14 6.59 -5.51
C PRO A 14 14.81 7.66 -6.37
N SER A 15 15.96 7.35 -6.94
CA SER A 15 16.57 8.22 -7.95
C SER A 15 15.62 8.37 -9.15
N LEU A 16 15.63 9.54 -9.78
CA LEU A 16 14.79 9.75 -10.96
C LEU A 16 15.21 8.85 -12.12
N GLU A 17 16.50 8.50 -12.21
CA GLU A 17 17.03 7.58 -13.21
C GLU A 17 16.45 6.18 -13.05
N ASP A 18 16.50 5.62 -11.85
CA ASP A 18 15.96 4.29 -11.55
C ASP A 18 14.45 4.25 -11.82
N PHE A 19 13.74 5.28 -11.37
CA PHE A 19 12.31 5.39 -11.62
C PHE A 19 11.98 5.46 -13.11
N THR A 20 12.73 6.27 -13.88
CA THR A 20 12.54 6.41 -15.32
C THR A 20 12.85 5.10 -16.06
N PHE A 21 13.84 4.36 -15.60
CA PHE A 21 14.15 3.06 -16.16
C PHE A 21 12.97 2.08 -16.04
N LEU A 22 12.39 1.98 -14.85
CA LEU A 22 11.20 1.15 -14.61
C LEU A 22 9.97 1.65 -15.39
N LEU A 23 9.81 2.97 -15.49
CA LEU A 23 8.71 3.59 -16.22
C LEU A 23 8.74 3.24 -17.72
N LYS A 24 9.91 3.11 -18.33
CA LYS A 24 10.03 2.68 -19.73
C LYS A 24 9.44 1.30 -19.97
N GLU A 25 9.68 0.35 -19.07
CA GLU A 25 9.12 -1.00 -19.16
C GLU A 25 7.58 -0.97 -19.10
N ILE A 26 7.01 -0.11 -18.23
CA ILE A 26 5.55 0.10 -18.19
C ILE A 26 5.03 0.69 -19.51
N TRP A 27 5.77 1.65 -20.07
CA TRP A 27 5.39 2.33 -21.31
C TRP A 27 5.39 1.38 -22.52
N GLU A 28 6.38 0.51 -22.59
CA GLU A 28 6.49 -0.51 -23.64
C GLU A 28 5.41 -1.58 -23.54
N SER A 29 5.14 -2.06 -22.32
CA SER A 29 4.11 -3.08 -22.07
C SER A 29 2.69 -2.55 -22.23
N LYS A 30 2.48 -1.23 -22.10
CA LYS A 30 1.16 -0.56 -22.07
C LYS A 30 0.21 -1.11 -21.01
N MET A 31 0.74 -1.79 -20.01
CA MET A 31 -0.03 -2.35 -18.90
C MET A 31 -0.18 -1.31 -17.79
N LEU A 32 -1.28 -0.59 -17.81
CA LEU A 32 -1.59 0.50 -16.87
C LEU A 32 -2.69 0.17 -15.86
N THR A 33 -3.25 -1.03 -15.94
CA THR A 33 -4.31 -1.48 -15.05
C THR A 33 -3.75 -2.25 -13.85
N ASN A 34 -4.64 -2.73 -12.98
CA ASN A 34 -4.31 -3.57 -11.83
C ASN A 34 -3.58 -4.86 -12.24
N ASN A 35 -2.85 -5.42 -11.30
CA ASN A 35 -2.13 -6.69 -11.46
C ASN A 35 -1.07 -6.69 -12.58
N GLY A 36 -0.42 -5.54 -12.81
CA GLY A 36 0.69 -5.42 -13.74
C GLY A 36 1.98 -6.07 -13.21
N ASN A 37 3.00 -6.17 -14.07
CA ASN A 37 4.27 -6.84 -13.76
C ASN A 37 4.92 -6.33 -12.47
N PHE A 38 4.96 -5.02 -12.26
CA PHE A 38 5.56 -4.44 -11.05
C PHE A 38 4.72 -4.67 -9.80
N HIS A 39 3.41 -4.74 -9.93
CA HIS A 39 2.51 -5.10 -8.84
C HIS A 39 2.84 -6.53 -8.36
N GLN A 40 2.91 -7.49 -9.29
CA GLN A 40 3.23 -8.88 -8.99
C GLN A 40 4.64 -9.04 -8.39
N LYS A 41 5.66 -8.41 -8.99
CA LYS A 41 7.02 -8.40 -8.45
C LYS A 41 7.07 -7.85 -7.02
N LEU A 42 6.33 -6.76 -6.74
CA LEU A 42 6.30 -6.18 -5.40
C LEU A 42 5.60 -7.11 -4.39
N GLU A 43 4.51 -7.77 -4.78
CA GLU A 43 3.86 -8.78 -3.92
C GLU A 43 4.82 -9.92 -3.58
N GLU A 44 5.52 -10.46 -4.57
CA GLU A 44 6.48 -11.54 -4.38
C GLU A 44 7.63 -11.13 -3.45
N GLU A 45 8.25 -9.97 -3.69
CA GLU A 45 9.38 -9.49 -2.88
C GLU A 45 8.96 -9.16 -1.45
N LEU A 46 7.78 -8.56 -1.27
CA LEU A 46 7.24 -8.29 0.07
C LEU A 46 6.86 -9.58 0.80
N ALA A 47 6.27 -10.57 0.12
CA ALA A 47 5.98 -11.87 0.72
C ALA A 47 7.25 -12.57 1.21
N LYS A 48 8.33 -12.53 0.41
CA LYS A 48 9.66 -13.04 0.81
C LYS A 48 10.23 -12.28 2.01
N TYR A 49 10.19 -10.95 1.95
CA TYR A 49 10.71 -10.09 3.02
C TYR A 49 9.99 -10.32 4.35
N LEU A 50 8.66 -10.37 4.30
CA LEU A 50 7.81 -10.59 5.48
C LEU A 50 7.73 -12.05 5.89
N LYS A 51 8.25 -12.98 5.09
CA LYS A 51 8.20 -14.44 5.31
C LYS A 51 6.77 -14.96 5.49
N VAL A 52 5.86 -14.45 4.69
CA VAL A 52 4.45 -14.89 4.67
C VAL A 52 4.15 -15.65 3.38
N PRO A 53 3.29 -16.68 3.42
CA PRO A 53 2.97 -17.47 2.23
C PRO A 53 2.06 -16.75 1.24
N TYR A 54 1.29 -15.77 1.71
CA TYR A 54 0.33 -15.01 0.91
C TYR A 54 0.39 -13.55 1.26
N LEU A 55 0.31 -12.69 0.25
CA LEU A 55 0.26 -11.25 0.38
C LEU A 55 -0.55 -10.68 -0.78
N SER A 56 -1.35 -9.67 -0.51
CA SER A 56 -2.08 -8.92 -1.53
C SER A 56 -1.84 -7.43 -1.35
N LEU A 57 -1.44 -6.76 -2.42
CA LEU A 57 -1.28 -5.32 -2.44
C LEU A 57 -2.61 -4.63 -2.74
N ILE A 58 -2.89 -3.60 -1.98
CA ILE A 58 -4.08 -2.77 -2.13
C ILE A 58 -3.67 -1.31 -2.13
N THR A 59 -4.40 -0.47 -2.85
CA THR A 59 -4.04 0.93 -3.14
C THR A 59 -3.98 1.86 -1.93
N ASN A 60 -4.61 1.49 -0.82
CA ASN A 60 -4.65 2.30 0.41
C ASN A 60 -4.97 1.41 1.62
N GLY A 61 -4.90 1.98 2.84
CA GLY A 61 -5.14 1.25 4.08
C GLY A 61 -6.61 0.97 4.42
N THR A 62 -7.56 1.67 3.80
CA THR A 62 -9.00 1.51 4.09
C THR A 62 -9.58 0.27 3.43
N LEU A 63 -9.30 0.09 2.14
CA LEU A 63 -9.82 -1.04 1.37
C LEU A 63 -9.38 -2.41 1.93
N PRO A 64 -8.13 -2.63 2.37
CA PRO A 64 -7.77 -3.93 2.94
C PRO A 64 -8.49 -4.23 4.25
N LEU A 65 -8.79 -3.21 5.08
CA LEU A 65 -9.59 -3.41 6.28
C LEU A 65 -11.01 -3.88 5.93
N ILE A 66 -11.67 -3.20 5.00
CA ILE A 66 -13.00 -3.58 4.51
C ILE A 66 -12.95 -5.00 3.92
N THR A 67 -12.01 -5.25 3.02
CA THR A 67 -11.88 -6.54 2.34
C THR A 67 -11.62 -7.68 3.33
N ALA A 68 -10.75 -7.47 4.32
CA ALA A 68 -10.44 -8.49 5.32
C ALA A 68 -11.66 -8.81 6.20
N LEU A 69 -12.38 -7.79 6.68
CA LEU A 69 -13.60 -7.97 7.47
C LEU A 69 -14.68 -8.73 6.71
N GLN A 70 -14.86 -8.40 5.44
CA GLN A 70 -15.83 -9.07 4.55
C GLN A 70 -15.40 -10.51 4.26
N ALA A 71 -14.13 -10.73 3.90
CA ALA A 71 -13.61 -12.07 3.61
C ALA A 71 -13.70 -13.02 4.81
N MET A 72 -13.43 -12.51 6.00
CA MET A 72 -13.55 -13.27 7.26
C MET A 72 -15.00 -13.36 7.78
N ARG A 73 -15.96 -12.71 7.12
CA ARG A 73 -17.37 -12.66 7.51
C ARG A 73 -17.54 -12.25 8.97
N ILE A 74 -16.82 -11.23 9.40
CA ILE A 74 -16.89 -10.73 10.76
C ILE A 74 -18.29 -10.16 11.01
N THR A 75 -18.92 -10.62 12.09
CA THR A 75 -20.23 -10.18 12.56
C THR A 75 -20.20 -9.94 14.06
N GLY A 76 -21.09 -9.09 14.57
CA GLY A 76 -21.17 -8.76 15.98
C GLY A 76 -20.31 -7.56 16.36
N GLU A 77 -19.84 -7.54 17.60
CA GLU A 77 -19.10 -6.42 18.16
C GLU A 77 -17.63 -6.46 17.75
N VAL A 78 -17.08 -5.29 17.44
CA VAL A 78 -15.66 -5.11 17.09
C VAL A 78 -15.04 -4.07 18.00
N ILE A 79 -13.93 -4.41 18.62
CA ILE A 79 -13.16 -3.51 19.48
C ILE A 79 -12.08 -2.82 18.61
N THR A 80 -12.03 -1.50 18.68
CA THR A 80 -11.02 -0.69 18.01
C THR A 80 -10.55 0.46 18.89
N THR A 81 -9.48 1.16 18.47
CA THR A 81 -8.96 2.32 19.17
C THR A 81 -9.60 3.61 18.67
N PRO A 82 -9.90 4.59 19.54
CA PRO A 82 -10.30 5.92 19.12
C PRO A 82 -9.13 6.78 18.62
N PHE A 83 -7.88 6.36 18.89
CA PHE A 83 -6.66 7.05 18.47
C PHE A 83 -6.20 6.51 17.10
N SER A 84 -6.99 6.79 16.08
CA SER A 84 -6.72 6.41 14.70
C SER A 84 -7.44 7.35 13.74
N PHE A 85 -7.06 7.28 12.45
CA PHE A 85 -7.81 7.95 11.40
C PHE A 85 -9.21 7.34 11.29
N VAL A 86 -10.20 8.17 11.00
CA VAL A 86 -11.61 7.80 10.97
C VAL A 86 -11.94 6.60 10.07
N ALA A 87 -11.14 6.38 9.02
CA ALA A 87 -11.31 5.24 8.12
C ALA A 87 -11.24 3.88 8.82
N THR A 88 -10.48 3.76 9.92
CA THR A 88 -10.42 2.52 10.71
C THR A 88 -11.79 2.16 11.27
N THR A 89 -12.46 3.13 11.86
CA THR A 89 -13.83 2.92 12.40
C THR A 89 -14.86 2.77 11.27
N HIS A 90 -14.76 3.58 10.21
CA HIS A 90 -15.69 3.51 9.08
C HIS A 90 -15.62 2.17 8.34
N SER A 91 -14.45 1.53 8.31
CA SER A 91 -14.31 0.19 7.70
C SER A 91 -15.17 -0.88 8.37
N LEU A 92 -15.64 -0.64 9.58
CA LEU A 92 -16.53 -1.57 10.31
C LEU A 92 -18.00 -1.46 9.89
N TRP A 93 -18.36 -0.40 9.17
CA TRP A 93 -19.75 -0.14 8.72
C TRP A 93 -20.04 -0.65 7.31
N TRP A 94 -19.03 -1.13 6.61
CA TRP A 94 -19.12 -1.68 5.26
C TRP A 94 -19.26 -3.23 5.34
#